data_51cd562e26d1c32a00651f3d5f25178e
#
_entry.id   51cd562e26d1c32a00651f3d5f25178e
#
_cell.length_a   1.000
_cell.length_b   1.000
_cell.length_c   1.000
_cell.angle_alpha   90.00
_cell.angle_beta   90.00
_cell.angle_gamma   90.00
#
_symmetry.space_group_name_H-M   'P 1'
#
loop_
_entity.id
_entity.type
_entity.pdbx_description
1 polymer ?
#
loop_
_entity_poly.entity_id
_entity_poly.type
_entity_poly.pdbx_seq_one_letter_code
_entity_poly.pdbx_strand_id
1 'polypeptide(L)'
;MTISPAFMGPNALPVPDIQNGRLSDEIQVEQLAGYQFSTGDKTTDLFSRVYIPLHQDKVGLEMYVVPIEFFETDTITRDVRAARTRSGKGSAGGDIYFSTHISILKDKSTWPDISLELAFRSASGTRLRDARYTDAAGYFFDLSFGKNIVMNKEKEFALRPYFMGGF
;
A
#
# COMPACT_ATOMS: atom_id res chain seq x y z
N MET A 1 26.09 8.94 -8.75
CA MET A 1 25.17 9.48 -7.72
C MET A 1 25.02 8.39 -6.69
N THR A 2 25.62 8.53 -5.52
CA THR A 2 25.52 7.50 -4.46
C THR A 2 24.21 7.78 -3.72
N ILE A 3 23.20 6.96 -3.94
CA ILE A 3 21.96 7.07 -3.18
C ILE A 3 22.23 6.36 -1.85
N SER A 4 22.37 7.15 -0.79
CA SER A 4 22.46 6.60 0.57
C SER A 4 21.07 6.10 1.00
N PRO A 5 20.97 5.00 1.76
CA PRO A 5 19.70 4.57 2.37
C PRO A 5 18.99 5.67 3.16
N ALA A 6 19.72 6.66 3.67
CA ALA A 6 19.15 7.84 4.33
C ALA A 6 18.36 8.78 3.41
N PHE A 7 18.46 8.62 2.10
CA PHE A 7 17.70 9.38 1.10
C PHE A 7 16.47 8.65 0.59
N MET A 8 16.33 7.39 0.94
CA MET A 8 15.09 6.68 0.73
C MET A 8 14.10 7.15 1.79
N GLY A 9 12.93 7.60 1.36
CA GLY A 9 11.85 7.93 2.28
C GLY A 9 11.51 6.74 3.17
N PRO A 10 10.84 6.96 4.31
CA PRO A 10 10.47 5.87 5.22
C PRO A 10 9.61 4.76 4.57
N ASN A 11 9.03 5.04 3.41
CA ASN A 11 8.25 4.09 2.60
C ASN A 11 8.95 3.72 1.28
N ALA A 12 10.26 3.82 1.20
CA ALA A 12 11.02 3.41 0.02
C ALA A 12 10.77 1.96 -0.38
N LEU A 13 10.38 1.12 0.58
CA LEU A 13 9.95 -0.26 0.37
C LEU A 13 8.52 -0.39 0.95
N PRO A 14 7.48 0.02 0.21
CA PRO A 14 6.12 -0.18 0.67
C PRO A 14 5.88 -1.68 0.86
N VAL A 15 5.36 -2.05 2.01
CA VAL A 15 4.89 -3.41 2.25
C VAL A 15 3.47 -3.48 1.69
N PRO A 16 3.21 -4.28 0.65
CA PRO A 16 1.87 -4.43 0.10
C PRO A 16 0.89 -4.97 1.15
N ASP A 17 -0.36 -4.57 1.06
CA ASP A 17 -1.42 -5.12 1.90
C ASP A 17 -1.61 -6.61 1.59
N ILE A 18 -1.70 -7.43 2.65
CA ILE A 18 -1.84 -8.88 2.49
C ILE A 18 -3.19 -9.19 1.86
N GLN A 19 -3.17 -9.78 0.68
CA GLN A 19 -4.33 -10.24 -0.05
C GLN A 19 -4.66 -11.70 0.28
N ASN A 20 -5.94 -12.05 0.27
CA ASN A 20 -6.40 -13.40 0.65
C ASN A 20 -6.68 -14.31 -0.55
N GLY A 21 -6.26 -13.92 -1.76
CA GLY A 21 -6.45 -14.68 -3.00
C GLY A 21 -7.82 -14.48 -3.67
N ARG A 22 -8.74 -13.66 -3.09
CA ARG A 22 -10.04 -13.31 -3.68
C ARG A 22 -10.13 -11.83 -4.00
N LEU A 23 -10.75 -11.55 -5.14
CA LEU A 23 -11.13 -10.19 -5.49
C LEU A 23 -12.54 -9.90 -4.95
N SER A 24 -12.76 -8.65 -4.58
CA SER A 24 -14.10 -8.15 -4.28
C SER A 24 -14.92 -7.97 -5.57
N ASP A 25 -16.20 -8.19 -5.50
CA ASP A 25 -17.18 -7.87 -6.53
C ASP A 25 -17.88 -6.52 -6.31
N GLU A 26 -17.53 -5.85 -5.22
CA GLU A 26 -18.08 -4.55 -4.84
C GLU A 26 -17.04 -3.44 -4.97
N ILE A 27 -17.51 -2.23 -5.28
CA ILE A 27 -16.69 -1.02 -5.22
C ILE A 27 -16.37 -0.74 -3.76
N GLN A 28 -15.09 -0.54 -3.47
CA GLN A 28 -14.63 -0.20 -2.13
C GLN A 28 -13.99 1.18 -2.13
N VAL A 29 -14.35 1.99 -1.15
CA VAL A 29 -13.75 3.28 -0.89
C VAL A 29 -13.27 3.30 0.55
N GLU A 30 -12.00 3.59 0.75
CA GLU A 30 -11.39 3.65 2.06
C GLU A 30 -10.76 5.02 2.29
N GLN A 31 -10.97 5.54 3.48
CA GLN A 31 -10.37 6.77 3.97
C GLN A 31 -9.83 6.52 5.36
N LEU A 32 -8.52 6.72 5.56
CA LEU A 32 -7.86 6.54 6.85
C LEU A 32 -7.13 7.82 7.23
N ALA A 33 -7.24 8.20 8.50
CA ALA A 33 -6.40 9.23 9.08
C ALA A 33 -5.30 8.55 9.89
N GLY A 34 -4.05 8.81 9.54
CA GLY A 34 -2.87 8.24 10.17
C GLY A 34 -2.16 9.25 11.06
N TYR A 35 -1.60 8.75 12.17
CA TYR A 35 -0.63 9.48 12.98
C TYR A 35 0.54 8.57 13.30
N GLN A 36 1.70 8.94 12.78
CA GLN A 36 2.93 8.20 12.96
C GLN A 36 3.91 9.04 13.76
N PHE A 37 4.56 8.43 14.72
CA PHE A 37 5.53 9.11 15.56
C PHE A 37 6.73 8.21 15.88
N SER A 38 7.89 8.83 15.86
CA SER A 38 9.14 8.23 16.33
C SER A 38 10.03 9.33 16.90
N THR A 39 11.20 8.96 17.40
CA THR A 39 12.16 9.96 17.86
C THR A 39 12.59 10.85 16.70
N GLY A 40 12.28 12.15 16.81
CA GLY A 40 12.63 13.14 15.81
C GLY A 40 11.78 13.16 14.53
N ASP A 41 10.70 12.36 14.44
CA ASP A 41 9.82 12.32 13.26
C ASP A 41 8.37 12.10 13.67
N LYS A 42 7.49 12.99 13.21
CA LYS A 42 6.03 12.90 13.37
C LYS A 42 5.36 13.20 12.04
N THR A 43 4.39 12.38 11.68
CA THR A 43 3.61 12.59 10.47
C THR A 43 2.14 12.33 10.75
N THR A 44 1.28 13.26 10.30
CA THR A 44 -0.17 13.07 10.24
C THR A 44 -0.57 13.02 8.78
N ASP A 45 -1.31 12.02 8.38
CA ASP A 45 -1.67 11.80 6.98
C ASP A 45 -3.14 11.42 6.80
N LEU A 46 -3.62 11.63 5.59
CA LEU A 46 -4.91 11.18 5.11
C LEU A 46 -4.68 10.22 3.96
N PHE A 47 -4.93 8.94 4.17
CA PHE A 47 -4.86 7.92 3.13
C PHE A 47 -6.21 7.74 2.44
N SER A 48 -6.19 7.57 1.13
CA SER A 48 -7.39 7.38 0.31
C SER A 48 -7.17 6.24 -0.66
N ARG A 49 -8.11 5.30 -0.71
CA ARG A 49 -8.08 4.16 -1.63
C ARG A 49 -9.45 3.96 -2.28
N VAL A 50 -9.44 3.61 -3.55
CA VAL A 50 -10.62 3.21 -4.31
C VAL A 50 -10.30 1.93 -5.07
N TYR A 51 -11.15 0.92 -4.89
CA TYR A 51 -11.11 -0.32 -5.65
C TYR A 51 -12.38 -0.44 -6.49
N ILE A 52 -12.25 -0.80 -7.76
CA ILE A 52 -13.34 -0.93 -8.71
C ILE A 52 -13.26 -2.30 -9.39
N PRO A 53 -14.24 -3.21 -9.16
CA PRO A 53 -14.32 -4.44 -9.91
C PRO A 53 -14.74 -4.13 -11.35
N LEU A 54 -13.99 -4.65 -12.33
CA LEU A 54 -14.31 -4.45 -13.75
C LEU A 54 -15.10 -5.62 -14.34
N HIS A 55 -14.88 -6.81 -13.89
CA HIS A 55 -15.49 -8.01 -14.45
C HIS A 55 -15.65 -9.09 -13.38
N GLN A 56 -16.88 -9.18 -12.84
CA GLN A 56 -17.37 -10.28 -11.99
C GLN A 56 -16.27 -11.03 -11.21
N ASP A 57 -15.61 -10.33 -10.28
CA ASP A 57 -14.56 -10.86 -9.44
C ASP A 57 -13.34 -11.51 -10.17
N LYS A 58 -13.16 -11.21 -11.46
CA LYS A 58 -12.00 -11.68 -12.24
C LYS A 58 -10.92 -10.63 -12.38
N VAL A 59 -11.30 -9.38 -12.53
CA VAL A 59 -10.37 -8.25 -12.68
C VAL A 59 -10.90 -7.08 -11.86
N GLY A 60 -10.00 -6.46 -11.11
CA GLY A 60 -10.28 -5.21 -10.39
C GLY A 60 -9.17 -4.21 -10.64
N LEU A 61 -9.52 -2.93 -10.57
CA LEU A 61 -8.56 -1.82 -10.54
C LEU A 61 -8.56 -1.19 -9.16
N GLU A 62 -7.39 -0.86 -8.68
CA GLU A 62 -7.22 -0.13 -7.44
C GLU A 62 -6.37 1.12 -7.68
N MET A 63 -6.71 2.19 -7.01
CA MET A 63 -5.92 3.40 -6.93
C MET A 63 -5.86 3.84 -5.48
N TYR A 64 -4.67 4.16 -4.99
CA TYR A 64 -4.53 4.78 -3.70
C TYR A 64 -3.48 5.89 -3.68
N VAL A 65 -3.64 6.80 -2.74
CA VAL A 65 -2.80 7.98 -2.58
C VAL A 65 -2.90 8.50 -1.15
N VAL A 66 -1.86 9.17 -0.69
CA VAL A 66 -1.93 10.07 0.46
C VAL A 66 -2.01 11.50 -0.06
N PRO A 67 -3.22 12.06 -0.26
CA PRO A 67 -3.38 13.38 -0.89
C PRO A 67 -2.73 14.49 -0.07
N ILE A 68 -2.65 14.32 1.24
CA ILE A 68 -1.99 15.27 2.13
C ILE A 68 -1.38 14.57 3.33
N GLU A 69 -0.13 14.96 3.62
CA GLU A 69 0.54 14.66 4.88
C GLU A 69 1.11 15.93 5.49
N PHE A 70 1.15 15.99 6.81
CA PHE A 70 1.83 17.02 7.59
C PHE A 70 2.97 16.35 8.34
N PHE A 71 4.19 16.78 8.09
CA PHE A 71 5.38 16.23 8.72
C PHE A 71 6.05 17.24 9.65
N GLU A 72 6.65 16.72 10.70
CA GLU A 72 7.50 17.45 11.64
C GLU A 72 8.72 16.61 11.98
N THR A 73 9.91 17.11 11.65
CA THR A 73 11.19 16.47 11.96
C THR A 73 12.04 17.37 12.85
N ASP A 74 12.81 16.76 13.73
CA ASP A 74 13.84 17.49 14.47
C ASP A 74 15.06 17.82 13.59
N THR A 75 15.98 18.61 14.13
CA THR A 75 17.15 19.06 13.38
C THR A 75 18.07 17.90 12.99
N ILE A 76 18.19 16.89 13.84
CA ILE A 76 19.05 15.72 13.59
C ILE A 76 18.49 14.89 12.45
N THR A 77 17.21 14.52 12.54
CA THR A 77 16.53 13.73 11.50
C THR A 77 16.48 14.49 10.17
N ARG A 78 16.19 15.79 10.22
CA ARG A 78 16.24 16.67 9.04
C ARG A 78 17.60 16.63 8.34
N ASP A 79 18.67 16.78 9.10
CA ASP A 79 20.02 16.87 8.56
C ASP A 79 20.49 15.50 8.03
N VAL A 80 20.19 14.41 8.72
CA VAL A 80 20.45 13.04 8.27
C VAL A 80 19.75 12.72 6.95
N ARG A 81 18.50 13.14 6.80
CA ARG A 81 17.72 12.97 5.56
C ARG A 81 18.13 13.95 4.45
N ALA A 82 18.98 14.92 4.75
CA ALA A 82 19.29 16.04 3.87
C ALA A 82 17.99 16.73 3.36
N ALA A 83 17.02 16.85 4.25
CA ALA A 83 15.73 17.48 3.97
C ALA A 83 15.92 18.94 3.56
N ARG A 84 15.07 19.42 2.65
CA ARG A 84 15.18 20.79 2.12
C ARG A 84 14.48 21.84 2.96
N THR A 85 13.53 21.41 3.78
CA THR A 85 12.74 22.31 4.62
C THR A 85 13.49 22.62 5.90
N ARG A 86 14.04 23.83 6.02
CA ARG A 86 14.87 24.25 7.17
C ARG A 86 14.15 24.16 8.52
N SER A 87 12.85 24.45 8.53
CA SER A 87 12.03 24.38 9.75
C SER A 87 11.77 22.95 10.23
N GLY A 88 12.02 21.95 9.39
CA GLY A 88 11.66 20.56 9.65
C GLY A 88 10.15 20.29 9.62
N LYS A 89 9.32 21.28 9.30
CA LYS A 89 7.85 21.16 9.31
C LYS A 89 7.26 21.58 7.98
N GLY A 90 6.27 20.85 7.52
CA GLY A 90 5.60 21.17 6.27
C GLY A 90 4.47 20.21 5.92
N SER A 91 3.97 20.38 4.71
CA SER A 91 2.98 19.48 4.11
C SER A 91 3.44 19.01 2.73
N ALA A 92 2.98 17.83 2.34
CA ALA A 92 3.25 17.23 1.05
C ALA A 92 2.04 16.42 0.55
N GLY A 93 1.99 16.17 -0.74
CA GLY A 93 1.15 15.12 -1.33
C GLY A 93 2.02 13.91 -1.67
N GLY A 94 1.53 12.73 -1.39
CA GLY A 94 2.21 11.47 -1.68
C GLY A 94 2.09 11.04 -3.14
N ASP A 95 2.78 9.96 -3.47
CA ASP A 95 2.70 9.33 -4.79
C ASP A 95 1.35 8.65 -5.00
N ILE A 96 0.91 8.60 -6.26
CA ILE A 96 -0.28 7.85 -6.65
C ILE A 96 0.14 6.45 -7.05
N TYR A 97 -0.59 5.47 -6.54
CA TYR A 97 -0.44 4.06 -6.87
C TYR A 97 -1.63 3.58 -7.69
N PHE A 98 -1.33 2.76 -8.67
CA PHE A 98 -2.32 2.08 -9.50
C PHE A 98 -2.04 0.58 -9.49
N SER A 99 -3.04 -0.22 -9.19
CA SER A 99 -2.94 -1.67 -9.22
C SER A 99 -4.01 -2.27 -10.11
N THR A 100 -3.65 -3.39 -10.74
CA THR A 100 -4.58 -4.28 -11.41
C THR A 100 -4.57 -5.61 -10.68
N HIS A 101 -5.70 -6.05 -10.21
CA HIS A 101 -5.91 -7.32 -9.54
C HIS A 101 -6.55 -8.31 -10.52
N ILE A 102 -5.98 -9.50 -10.65
CA ILE A 102 -6.42 -10.53 -11.58
C ILE A 102 -6.67 -11.83 -10.81
N SER A 103 -7.88 -12.37 -10.88
CA SER A 103 -8.18 -13.69 -10.34
C SER A 103 -7.72 -14.75 -11.34
N ILE A 104 -6.68 -15.51 -10.99
CA ILE A 104 -6.13 -16.58 -11.82
C ILE A 104 -6.93 -17.86 -11.65
N LEU A 105 -7.24 -18.19 -10.40
CA LEU A 105 -7.97 -19.40 -10.06
C LEU A 105 -8.93 -19.15 -8.90
N LYS A 106 -10.18 -19.59 -9.05
CA LYS A 106 -11.17 -19.61 -7.97
C LYS A 106 -11.23 -20.99 -7.35
N ASP A 107 -11.46 -21.03 -6.05
CA ASP A 107 -11.57 -22.25 -5.23
C ASP A 107 -12.47 -23.30 -5.88
N LYS A 108 -11.85 -24.30 -6.43
CA LYS A 108 -12.50 -25.51 -6.96
C LYS A 108 -12.16 -26.64 -6.04
N SER A 109 -12.92 -26.85 -4.98
CA SER A 109 -12.81 -28.02 -4.11
C SER A 109 -11.36 -28.40 -3.66
N THR A 110 -10.46 -28.62 -4.59
CA THR A 110 -9.07 -29.10 -4.35
C THR A 110 -8.04 -27.96 -4.37
N TRP A 111 -8.21 -26.95 -5.23
CA TRP A 111 -7.26 -25.86 -5.41
C TRP A 111 -7.62 -24.60 -4.62
N PRO A 112 -6.65 -23.81 -4.14
CA PRO A 112 -6.93 -22.54 -3.51
C PRO A 112 -7.42 -21.51 -4.53
N ASP A 113 -8.01 -20.44 -4.04
CA ASP A 113 -8.13 -19.19 -4.81
C ASP A 113 -6.72 -18.63 -5.03
N ILE A 114 -6.43 -18.15 -6.23
CA ILE A 114 -5.16 -17.54 -6.60
C ILE A 114 -5.44 -16.21 -7.28
N SER A 115 -4.82 -15.15 -6.80
CA SER A 115 -4.87 -13.84 -7.45
C SER A 115 -3.48 -13.25 -7.65
N LEU A 116 -3.33 -12.47 -8.70
CA LEU A 116 -2.14 -11.69 -9.04
C LEU A 116 -2.48 -10.21 -8.90
N GLU A 117 -1.63 -9.47 -8.24
CA GLU A 117 -1.61 -8.01 -8.26
C GLU A 117 -0.42 -7.53 -9.09
N LEU A 118 -0.68 -6.56 -9.96
CA LEU A 118 0.33 -5.80 -10.69
C LEU A 118 0.16 -4.35 -10.31
N ALA A 119 1.14 -3.78 -9.65
CA ALA A 119 1.07 -2.43 -9.14
C ALA A 119 2.18 -1.54 -9.69
N PHE A 120 1.84 -0.28 -9.87
CA PHE A 120 2.72 0.78 -10.31
C PHE A 120 2.60 1.97 -9.37
N ARG A 121 3.74 2.47 -8.87
CA ARG A 121 3.85 3.73 -8.16
C ARG A 121 4.37 4.81 -9.09
N SER A 122 3.63 5.90 -9.22
CA SER A 122 4.11 7.09 -9.92
C SER A 122 5.08 7.89 -9.05
N ALA A 123 5.93 8.72 -9.64
CA ALA A 123 6.72 9.71 -8.92
C ALA A 123 5.98 11.07 -8.94
N SER A 124 4.71 11.09 -8.51
CA SER A 124 3.84 12.26 -8.59
C SER A 124 3.82 13.09 -7.31
N GLY A 125 4.31 12.53 -6.21
CA GLY A 125 4.33 13.19 -4.92
C GLY A 125 5.29 14.37 -4.85
N THR A 126 5.16 15.14 -3.79
CA THR A 126 5.96 16.34 -3.56
C THR A 126 6.92 16.15 -2.39
N ARG A 127 8.02 16.93 -2.37
CA ARG A 127 8.98 16.96 -1.25
C ARG A 127 9.66 15.63 -0.94
N LEU A 128 10.19 14.96 -1.95
CA LEU A 128 10.85 13.66 -1.91
C LEU A 128 11.79 13.42 -0.70
N ARG A 129 12.46 14.46 -0.18
CA ARG A 129 13.41 14.31 0.94
C ARG A 129 12.82 14.61 2.30
N ASP A 130 11.67 15.27 2.33
CA ASP A 130 11.03 15.72 3.56
C ASP A 130 9.84 14.81 3.89
N ALA A 131 9.11 14.37 2.87
CA ALA A 131 7.85 13.66 2.98
C ALA A 131 8.02 12.14 3.14
N ARG A 132 7.03 11.51 3.75
CA ARG A 132 7.02 10.06 4.01
C ARG A 132 6.51 9.26 2.81
N TYR A 133 5.50 9.79 2.11
CA TYR A 133 4.77 9.09 1.06
C TYR A 133 5.18 9.47 -0.36
N THR A 134 6.39 10.00 -0.52
CA THR A 134 6.95 10.39 -1.80
C THR A 134 8.27 9.68 -2.05
N ASP A 135 8.42 9.05 -3.23
CA ASP A 135 9.62 8.32 -3.59
C ASP A 135 9.78 8.22 -5.12
N ALA A 136 10.76 7.46 -5.60
CA ALA A 136 10.94 7.17 -7.01
C ALA A 136 9.79 6.31 -7.56
N ALA A 137 9.51 6.42 -8.85
CA ALA A 137 8.60 5.51 -9.53
C ALA A 137 9.05 4.04 -9.37
N GLY A 138 8.10 3.16 -9.23
CA GLY A 138 8.36 1.74 -9.01
C GLY A 138 7.21 0.87 -9.47
N TYR A 139 7.45 -0.42 -9.54
CA TYR A 139 6.43 -1.43 -9.79
C TYR A 139 6.68 -2.64 -8.88
N PHE A 140 5.62 -3.34 -8.58
CA PHE A 140 5.69 -4.61 -7.86
C PHE A 140 4.59 -5.55 -8.35
N PHE A 141 4.75 -6.82 -8.07
CA PHE A 141 3.73 -7.82 -8.32
C PHE A 141 3.68 -8.81 -7.17
N ASP A 142 2.47 -9.25 -6.85
CA ASP A 142 2.20 -10.15 -5.75
C ASP A 142 1.26 -11.27 -6.17
N LEU A 143 1.60 -12.49 -5.78
CA LEU A 143 0.73 -13.66 -5.89
C LEU A 143 0.15 -13.99 -4.52
N SER A 144 -1.17 -14.07 -4.47
CA SER A 144 -1.91 -14.39 -3.25
C SER A 144 -2.66 -15.69 -3.40
N PHE A 145 -2.64 -16.48 -2.34
CA PHE A 145 -3.28 -17.79 -2.26
C PHE A 145 -4.17 -17.83 -1.04
N GLY A 146 -5.36 -18.37 -1.16
CA GLY A 146 -6.24 -18.55 -0.01
C GLY A 146 -7.18 -19.73 -0.18
N LYS A 147 -7.45 -20.48 0.90
CA LYS A 147 -8.27 -21.68 0.89
C LYS A 147 -9.25 -21.72 2.05
N ASN A 148 -10.52 -21.96 1.78
CA ASN A 148 -11.47 -22.28 2.84
C ASN A 148 -11.26 -23.72 3.28
N ILE A 149 -10.82 -23.93 4.52
CA ILE A 149 -10.56 -25.26 5.08
C ILE A 149 -11.77 -25.79 5.85
N VAL A 150 -12.42 -24.94 6.62
CA VAL A 150 -13.56 -25.31 7.44
C VAL A 150 -14.69 -24.32 7.24
N MET A 151 -15.85 -24.83 6.85
CA MET A 151 -17.10 -24.07 6.84
C MET A 151 -18.13 -24.87 7.64
N ASN A 152 -18.52 -24.38 8.78
CA ASN A 152 -19.66 -24.89 9.52
C ASN A 152 -20.84 -23.96 9.28
N LYS A 153 -21.77 -24.39 8.41
CA LYS A 153 -22.96 -23.61 8.05
C LYS A 153 -23.90 -23.33 9.22
N GLU A 154 -23.92 -24.22 10.22
CA GLU A 154 -24.78 -24.06 11.41
C GLU A 154 -24.23 -23.05 12.40
N LYS A 155 -22.90 -22.87 12.44
CA LYS A 155 -22.20 -21.97 13.39
C LYS A 155 -21.62 -20.73 12.72
N GLU A 156 -21.87 -20.52 11.43
CA GLU A 156 -21.30 -19.41 10.64
C GLU A 156 -19.77 -19.29 10.78
N PHE A 157 -19.09 -20.42 11.03
CA PHE A 157 -17.65 -20.44 11.23
C PHE A 157 -16.93 -20.84 9.95
N ALA A 158 -16.00 -20.00 9.50
CA ALA A 158 -15.12 -20.27 8.37
C ALA A 158 -13.66 -19.99 8.74
N LEU A 159 -12.77 -20.95 8.48
CA LEU A 159 -11.32 -20.77 8.60
C LEU A 159 -10.74 -20.65 7.17
N ARG A 160 -10.07 -19.53 6.92
CA ARG A 160 -9.42 -19.27 5.65
C ARG A 160 -7.95 -18.88 5.87
N PRO A 161 -7.02 -19.85 5.87
CA PRO A 161 -5.61 -19.54 5.74
C PRO A 161 -5.32 -18.94 4.38
N TYR A 162 -4.39 -17.99 4.33
CA TYR A 162 -3.91 -17.36 3.11
C TYR A 162 -2.42 -17.05 3.21
N PHE A 163 -1.81 -16.92 2.06
CA PHE A 163 -0.39 -16.60 1.89
C PHE A 163 -0.22 -15.67 0.70
N MET A 164 0.72 -14.75 0.80
CA MET A 164 1.10 -13.85 -0.28
C MET A 164 2.61 -13.82 -0.40
N GLY A 165 3.11 -13.74 -1.63
CA GLY A 165 4.51 -13.56 -1.94
C GLY A 165 4.66 -12.75 -3.21
N GLY A 166 5.64 -11.85 -3.24
CA GLY A 166 5.83 -10.94 -4.37
C GLY A 166 7.22 -10.34 -4.45
N PHE A 167 7.36 -9.46 -5.45
CA PHE A 167 8.59 -8.76 -5.78
C PHE A 167 8.28 -7.32 -6.22
#